data_9872511a28d4987fa0e6d8008111376f
#
_entry.id   9872511a28d4987fa0e6d8008111376f
#
_cell.length_a   1.000
_cell.length_b   1.000
_cell.length_c   1.000
_cell.angle_alpha   90.00
_cell.angle_beta   90.00
_cell.angle_gamma   90.00
#
_symmetry.space_group_name_H-M   'P 1'
#
loop_
_entity.id
_entity.type
_entity.pdbx_description
1 polymer ?
#
loop_
_entity_poly.entity_id
_entity_poly.type
_entity_poly.pdbx_seq_one_letter_code
_entity_poly.pdbx_strand_id
1 'polypeptide(L)'
;MKFKKKAACFIGAALLAPTFSYAQESVTPDQVVGAIENQFGVNPGQRRNHINGVCVAGSFVGNKSVQAYTTSPLFSGKAIPVIGRFSLAGGSLKIPDTARNPRGMALEFELPNQNRQHFTMLNVPVFGAATPSSFYDGVIAYTPDPATGKPDPEKVAHYKATHPDAQALGEYLAKNNPVVSYANSDFYSVHTFRFINKNQQTTLVKWRFVPEDGVKRLSDEELKTAPTRFLDQDIMSKTQAGPVRWQMMLVIGEPGDEQTNPTIYWPANRKEIKAGVLTLSSASPQQGGACEKINFDPLVMTQGIAPTNDPVLLFRSPAYADSYAKRMTGQ
;
A
#
# COMPACT_ATOMS: atom_id res chain seq x y z
N MET A 1 -19.46 -87.35 -8.31
CA MET A 1 -20.34 -86.21 -8.60
C MET A 1 -19.64 -84.93 -8.05
N LYS A 2 -19.03 -84.11 -8.91
CA LYS A 2 -18.28 -82.88 -8.50
C LYS A 2 -19.09 -81.68 -8.93
N PHE A 3 -19.59 -80.90 -7.96
CA PHE A 3 -20.27 -79.59 -8.21
C PHE A 3 -19.25 -78.55 -8.43
N LYS A 4 -19.24 -77.91 -9.61
CA LYS A 4 -18.47 -76.66 -9.88
C LYS A 4 -19.30 -75.46 -9.43
N LYS A 5 -18.79 -74.69 -8.47
CA LYS A 5 -19.33 -73.33 -8.09
C LYS A 5 -18.79 -72.34 -9.13
N LYS A 6 -19.71 -71.64 -9.79
CA LYS A 6 -19.39 -70.43 -10.63
C LYS A 6 -19.36 -69.22 -9.73
N ALA A 7 -18.25 -68.55 -9.70
CA ALA A 7 -18.14 -67.22 -9.07
C ALA A 7 -18.58 -66.14 -10.07
N ALA A 8 -19.56 -65.35 -9.72
CA ALA A 8 -19.97 -64.17 -10.48
C ALA A 8 -19.16 -62.94 -10.02
N CYS A 9 -18.43 -62.35 -10.96
CA CYS A 9 -17.67 -61.14 -10.73
C CYS A 9 -18.58 -59.94 -11.01
N PHE A 10 -18.94 -59.17 -9.96
CA PHE A 10 -19.63 -57.88 -10.12
C PHE A 10 -18.61 -56.79 -10.36
N ILE A 11 -18.58 -56.27 -11.59
CA ILE A 11 -17.82 -55.05 -11.93
C ILE A 11 -18.69 -53.88 -11.55
N GLY A 12 -18.35 -53.22 -10.44
CA GLY A 12 -18.96 -51.95 -10.03
C GLY A 12 -18.39 -50.81 -10.88
N ALA A 13 -19.17 -50.24 -11.77
CA ALA A 13 -18.82 -49.01 -12.47
C ALA A 13 -18.96 -47.83 -11.50
N ALA A 14 -17.84 -47.28 -11.06
CA ALA A 14 -17.81 -46.02 -10.31
C ALA A 14 -18.08 -44.84 -11.27
N LEU A 15 -19.26 -44.25 -11.17
CA LEU A 15 -19.59 -42.99 -11.83
C LEU A 15 -18.78 -41.86 -11.21
N LEU A 16 -17.71 -41.43 -11.86
CA LEU A 16 -17.00 -40.19 -11.55
C LEU A 16 -17.87 -39.02 -12.02
N ALA A 17 -18.59 -38.39 -11.07
CA ALA A 17 -19.26 -37.11 -11.33
C ALA A 17 -18.17 -36.04 -11.54
N PRO A 18 -18.24 -35.21 -12.61
CA PRO A 18 -17.32 -34.10 -12.78
C PRO A 18 -17.62 -33.06 -11.68
N THR A 19 -16.65 -32.83 -10.80
CA THR A 19 -16.67 -31.68 -9.89
C THR A 19 -16.39 -30.42 -10.70
N PHE A 20 -17.44 -29.69 -11.05
CA PHE A 20 -17.28 -28.34 -11.56
C PHE A 20 -16.73 -27.47 -10.42
N SER A 21 -15.43 -27.23 -10.43
CA SER A 21 -14.83 -26.16 -9.63
C SER A 21 -15.29 -24.85 -10.26
N TYR A 22 -16.28 -24.18 -9.66
CA TYR A 22 -16.54 -22.79 -9.98
C TYR A 22 -15.31 -22.00 -9.55
N ALA A 23 -14.51 -21.56 -10.54
CA ALA A 23 -13.51 -20.55 -10.30
C ALA A 23 -14.27 -19.33 -9.74
N GLN A 24 -14.00 -18.96 -8.50
CA GLN A 24 -14.54 -17.73 -7.92
C GLN A 24 -14.11 -16.59 -8.85
N GLU A 25 -15.07 -15.90 -9.48
CA GLU A 25 -14.75 -14.76 -10.36
C GLU A 25 -13.87 -13.79 -9.59
N SER A 26 -12.69 -13.52 -10.13
CA SER A 26 -11.77 -12.56 -9.52
C SER A 26 -12.37 -11.16 -9.65
N VAL A 27 -12.42 -10.43 -8.53
CA VAL A 27 -12.90 -9.04 -8.52
C VAL A 27 -12.13 -8.19 -9.54
N THR A 28 -12.83 -7.34 -10.28
CA THR A 28 -12.23 -6.46 -11.29
C THR A 28 -11.81 -5.10 -10.69
N PRO A 29 -10.87 -4.39 -11.32
CA PRO A 29 -10.49 -3.02 -10.92
C PRO A 29 -11.68 -2.07 -10.83
N ASP A 30 -12.58 -2.08 -11.81
CA ASP A 30 -13.78 -1.23 -11.83
C ASP A 30 -14.73 -1.56 -10.65
N GLN A 31 -14.91 -2.84 -10.32
CA GLN A 31 -15.70 -3.23 -9.15
C GLN A 31 -15.12 -2.68 -7.85
N VAL A 32 -13.79 -2.73 -7.67
CA VAL A 32 -13.14 -2.19 -6.48
C VAL A 32 -13.25 -0.67 -6.43
N VAL A 33 -13.01 0.02 -7.55
CA VAL A 33 -13.15 1.48 -7.61
C VAL A 33 -14.61 1.90 -7.38
N GLY A 34 -15.57 1.22 -7.99
CA GLY A 34 -17.01 1.46 -7.77
C GLY A 34 -17.44 1.21 -6.32
N ALA A 35 -16.90 0.17 -5.66
CA ALA A 35 -17.17 -0.07 -4.25
C ALA A 35 -16.63 1.07 -3.35
N ILE A 36 -15.44 1.61 -3.66
CA ILE A 36 -14.88 2.77 -2.95
C ILE A 36 -15.77 4.02 -3.19
N GLU A 37 -16.24 4.23 -4.43
CA GLU A 37 -17.18 5.31 -4.76
C GLU A 37 -18.50 5.18 -3.98
N ASN A 38 -19.03 3.97 -3.84
CA ASN A 38 -20.23 3.69 -3.04
C ASN A 38 -20.00 3.93 -1.54
N GLN A 39 -18.82 3.59 -1.02
CA GLN A 39 -18.48 3.77 0.40
C GLN A 39 -18.32 5.25 0.79
N PHE A 40 -17.68 6.06 -0.04
CA PHE A 40 -17.26 7.42 0.31
C PHE A 40 -17.99 8.52 -0.47
N GLY A 41 -18.73 8.17 -1.51
CA GLY A 41 -19.22 9.11 -2.51
C GLY A 41 -18.15 9.52 -3.52
N VAL A 42 -18.55 10.26 -4.53
CA VAL A 42 -17.69 10.78 -5.59
C VAL A 42 -17.48 12.28 -5.39
N ASN A 43 -16.23 12.71 -5.37
CA ASN A 43 -15.85 14.11 -5.48
C ASN A 43 -15.24 14.30 -6.89
N PRO A 44 -15.95 14.95 -7.84
CA PRO A 44 -15.51 15.09 -9.24
C PRO A 44 -14.09 15.66 -9.33
N GLY A 45 -13.27 15.08 -10.21
CA GLY A 45 -11.88 15.50 -10.39
C GLY A 45 -10.92 15.13 -9.25
N GLN A 46 -11.40 14.48 -8.19
CA GLN A 46 -10.59 14.09 -7.02
C GLN A 46 -10.26 12.58 -7.03
N ARG A 47 -9.29 12.19 -6.19
CA ARG A 47 -8.92 10.77 -5.99
C ARG A 47 -10.03 10.02 -5.28
N ARG A 48 -10.29 8.77 -5.66
CA ARG A 48 -11.31 7.91 -5.04
C ARG A 48 -10.92 7.45 -3.63
N ASN A 49 -9.62 7.26 -3.42
CA ASN A 49 -9.06 6.94 -2.11
C ASN A 49 -7.85 7.84 -1.83
N HIS A 50 -7.48 8.00 -0.55
CA HIS A 50 -6.43 8.94 -0.17
C HIS A 50 -6.73 10.37 -0.66
N ILE A 51 -7.99 10.81 -0.60
CA ILE A 51 -8.43 12.08 -1.19
C ILE A 51 -7.76 13.30 -0.53
N ASN A 52 -7.62 13.27 0.80
CA ASN A 52 -6.92 14.30 1.57
C ASN A 52 -5.41 14.14 1.44
N GLY A 53 -4.70 15.20 1.10
CA GLY A 53 -3.25 15.15 1.02
C GLY A 53 -2.60 16.45 0.57
N VAL A 54 -1.29 16.46 0.60
CA VAL A 54 -0.41 17.61 0.35
C VAL A 54 0.73 17.20 -0.59
N CYS A 55 1.07 18.05 -1.55
CA CYS A 55 2.22 17.85 -2.42
C CYS A 55 3.51 18.23 -1.69
N VAL A 56 4.58 17.49 -2.00
CA VAL A 56 5.93 17.77 -1.50
C VAL A 56 6.94 17.63 -2.63
N ALA A 57 8.06 18.36 -2.52
CA ALA A 57 9.17 18.22 -3.45
C ALA A 57 10.52 18.28 -2.72
N GLY A 58 11.53 17.69 -3.35
CA GLY A 58 12.85 17.63 -2.79
C GLY A 58 13.81 16.76 -3.60
N SER A 59 14.66 16.01 -2.92
CA SER A 59 15.62 15.13 -3.57
C SER A 59 15.85 13.85 -2.77
N PHE A 60 16.32 12.82 -3.47
CA PHE A 60 16.79 11.57 -2.89
C PHE A 60 18.23 11.30 -3.28
N VAL A 61 19.05 10.91 -2.31
CA VAL A 61 20.43 10.45 -2.55
C VAL A 61 20.53 9.00 -2.13
N GLY A 62 20.55 8.09 -3.11
CA GLY A 62 20.69 6.66 -2.88
C GLY A 62 22.13 6.26 -2.57
N ASN A 63 22.32 5.31 -1.65
CA ASN A 63 23.65 4.81 -1.29
C ASN A 63 24.17 3.84 -2.35
N LYS A 64 25.38 4.07 -2.86
CA LYS A 64 26.04 3.22 -3.86
C LYS A 64 26.24 1.77 -3.41
N SER A 65 26.35 1.49 -2.10
CA SER A 65 26.48 0.12 -1.60
C SER A 65 25.28 -0.77 -1.95
N VAL A 66 24.11 -0.18 -2.22
CA VAL A 66 22.89 -0.91 -2.64
C VAL A 66 23.02 -1.50 -4.05
N GLN A 67 23.97 -1.01 -4.86
CA GLN A 67 24.25 -1.58 -6.19
C GLN A 67 24.75 -3.04 -6.15
N ALA A 68 25.15 -3.55 -4.98
CA ALA A 68 25.36 -4.98 -4.77
C ALA A 68 24.09 -5.81 -4.97
N TYR A 69 22.92 -5.20 -4.78
CA TYR A 69 21.62 -5.85 -4.85
C TYR A 69 20.79 -5.47 -6.08
N THR A 70 21.04 -4.31 -6.70
CA THR A 70 20.22 -3.82 -7.83
C THR A 70 21.02 -2.98 -8.80
N THR A 71 20.61 -3.02 -10.09
CA THR A 71 21.12 -2.11 -11.13
C THR A 71 20.34 -0.80 -11.19
N SER A 72 19.39 -0.56 -10.31
CA SER A 72 18.57 0.64 -10.34
C SER A 72 19.41 1.93 -10.22
N PRO A 73 19.19 2.91 -11.10
CA PRO A 73 19.90 4.19 -11.09
C PRO A 73 19.59 5.04 -9.85
N LEU A 74 18.52 4.70 -9.11
CA LEU A 74 18.19 5.32 -7.81
C LEU A 74 19.38 5.31 -6.83
N PHE A 75 20.24 4.29 -6.89
CA PHE A 75 21.35 4.10 -5.97
C PHE A 75 22.70 4.51 -6.58
N SER A 76 22.70 5.52 -7.48
CA SER A 76 23.89 6.05 -8.12
C SER A 76 24.78 6.91 -7.22
N GLY A 77 24.30 7.33 -6.06
CA GLY A 77 24.95 8.30 -5.17
C GLY A 77 24.80 9.75 -5.61
N LYS A 78 24.05 10.01 -6.68
CA LYS A 78 23.72 11.37 -7.13
C LYS A 78 22.38 11.80 -6.54
N ALA A 79 22.20 13.10 -6.36
CA ALA A 79 20.89 13.64 -5.98
C ALA A 79 19.91 13.50 -7.16
N ILE A 80 18.75 12.96 -6.87
CA ILE A 80 17.65 12.70 -7.82
C ILE A 80 16.47 13.56 -7.38
N PRO A 81 15.89 14.39 -8.26
CA PRO A 81 14.69 15.16 -7.94
C PRO A 81 13.53 14.24 -7.60
N VAL A 82 12.72 14.66 -6.63
CA VAL A 82 11.55 13.92 -6.15
C VAL A 82 10.36 14.85 -6.09
N ILE A 83 9.25 14.42 -6.67
CA ILE A 83 7.91 14.96 -6.41
C ILE A 83 7.18 13.89 -5.60
N GLY A 84 6.55 14.31 -4.51
CA GLY A 84 5.84 13.36 -3.66
C GLY A 84 4.50 13.89 -3.18
N ARG A 85 3.79 13.02 -2.47
CA ARG A 85 2.50 13.32 -1.88
C ARG A 85 2.34 12.59 -0.56
N PHE A 86 2.02 13.32 0.50
CA PHE A 86 1.43 12.72 1.70
C PHE A 86 -0.08 12.68 1.60
N SER A 87 -0.71 11.72 2.31
CA SER A 87 -2.16 11.54 2.28
C SER A 87 -2.67 10.77 3.48
N LEU A 88 -3.97 10.92 3.75
CA LEU A 88 -4.72 10.10 4.69
C LEU A 88 -5.58 9.10 3.90
N ALA A 89 -5.56 7.80 4.28
CA ALA A 89 -6.39 6.78 3.66
C ALA A 89 -7.89 7.08 3.87
N GLY A 90 -8.66 6.86 2.80
CA GLY A 90 -10.09 7.09 2.72
C GLY A 90 -10.48 8.05 1.60
N GLY A 91 -11.71 7.91 1.10
CA GLY A 91 -12.26 8.67 -0.03
C GLY A 91 -13.12 9.89 0.37
N SER A 92 -13.25 10.18 1.66
CA SER A 92 -14.05 11.32 2.14
C SER A 92 -13.18 12.48 2.63
N LEU A 93 -13.48 13.68 2.16
CA LEU A 93 -12.84 14.92 2.62
C LEU A 93 -13.10 15.21 4.12
N LYS A 94 -14.13 14.58 4.71
CA LYS A 94 -14.53 14.78 6.11
C LYS A 94 -13.75 13.94 7.10
N ILE A 95 -12.91 13.01 6.66
CA ILE A 95 -12.11 12.16 7.57
C ILE A 95 -11.10 13.04 8.33
N PRO A 96 -11.14 13.09 9.67
CA PRO A 96 -10.23 13.92 10.45
C PRO A 96 -8.81 13.31 10.47
N ASP A 97 -7.80 14.15 10.65
CA ASP A 97 -6.42 13.72 10.77
C ASP A 97 -6.14 12.90 12.04
N THR A 98 -7.06 12.93 13.02
CA THR A 98 -7.05 12.08 14.22
C THR A 98 -7.59 10.67 13.97
N ALA A 99 -8.17 10.38 12.78
CA ALA A 99 -8.66 9.04 12.47
C ALA A 99 -7.53 8.00 12.47
N ARG A 100 -7.82 6.79 12.96
CA ARG A 100 -6.88 5.65 12.97
C ARG A 100 -6.75 4.99 11.59
N ASN A 101 -6.69 5.78 10.54
CA ASN A 101 -6.50 5.33 9.16
C ASN A 101 -5.00 5.37 8.81
N PRO A 102 -4.50 4.53 7.92
CA PRO A 102 -3.13 4.64 7.42
C PRO A 102 -2.85 6.00 6.74
N ARG A 103 -1.61 6.48 6.88
CA ARG A 103 -1.09 7.62 6.14
C ARG A 103 -0.22 7.12 5.01
N GLY A 104 -0.34 7.75 3.84
CA GLY A 104 0.44 7.42 2.67
C GLY A 104 1.58 8.39 2.44
N MET A 105 2.71 7.88 1.95
CA MET A 105 3.77 8.63 1.28
C MET A 105 3.97 8.03 -0.10
N ALA A 106 3.70 8.80 -1.14
CA ALA A 106 3.96 8.43 -2.52
C ALA A 106 5.04 9.34 -3.10
N LEU A 107 6.03 8.75 -3.78
CA LEU A 107 7.18 9.45 -4.33
C LEU A 107 7.34 9.07 -5.80
N GLU A 108 7.55 10.06 -6.65
CA GLU A 108 8.06 9.93 -8.01
C GLU A 108 9.50 10.43 -8.04
N PHE A 109 10.42 9.59 -8.48
CA PHE A 109 11.82 9.91 -8.67
C PHE A 109 12.06 10.22 -10.15
N GLU A 110 12.58 11.40 -10.46
CA GLU A 110 12.92 11.83 -11.82
C GLU A 110 14.31 11.38 -12.20
N LEU A 111 14.38 10.30 -12.95
CA LEU A 111 15.64 9.68 -13.36
C LEU A 111 16.10 10.14 -14.75
N PRO A 112 17.39 9.97 -15.11
CA PRO A 112 17.88 10.30 -16.44
C PRO A 112 17.06 9.62 -17.56
N ASN A 113 17.06 10.26 -18.75
CA ASN A 113 16.35 9.79 -19.95
C ASN A 113 14.82 9.69 -19.75
N GLN A 114 14.23 10.59 -18.95
CA GLN A 114 12.79 10.63 -18.66
C GLN A 114 12.25 9.36 -17.98
N ASN A 115 13.12 8.50 -17.45
CA ASN A 115 12.71 7.38 -16.65
C ASN A 115 12.08 7.85 -15.33
N ARG A 116 11.12 7.08 -14.84
CA ARG A 116 10.46 7.32 -13.55
C ARG A 116 10.52 6.06 -12.69
N GLN A 117 10.65 6.27 -11.40
CA GLN A 117 10.45 5.25 -10.39
C GLN A 117 9.42 5.76 -9.40
N HIS A 118 8.43 4.95 -9.07
CA HIS A 118 7.48 5.30 -8.00
C HIS A 118 7.70 4.42 -6.78
N PHE A 119 7.56 5.03 -5.61
CA PHE A 119 7.36 4.33 -4.34
C PHE A 119 6.04 4.78 -3.73
N THR A 120 5.13 3.84 -3.46
CA THR A 120 3.87 4.10 -2.77
C THR A 120 3.85 3.31 -1.47
N MET A 121 3.81 4.02 -0.37
CA MET A 121 4.07 3.50 0.97
C MET A 121 2.97 3.90 1.93
N LEU A 122 2.84 3.14 3.00
CA LEU A 122 1.95 3.43 4.11
C LEU A 122 2.75 3.52 5.42
N ASN A 123 2.23 4.26 6.39
CA ASN A 123 2.83 4.34 7.73
C ASN A 123 2.48 3.14 8.64
N VAL A 124 2.12 2.04 8.02
CA VAL A 124 1.83 0.74 8.64
C VAL A 124 2.68 -0.33 7.98
N PRO A 125 3.22 -1.31 8.72
CA PRO A 125 4.18 -2.27 8.19
C PRO A 125 3.57 -3.41 7.37
N VAL A 126 2.24 -3.57 7.42
CA VAL A 126 1.46 -4.59 6.68
C VAL A 126 0.25 -3.98 6.02
N PHE A 127 -0.25 -4.62 4.96
CA PHE A 127 -1.51 -4.26 4.32
C PHE A 127 -2.69 -4.95 5.03
N GLY A 128 -3.93 -4.54 4.70
CA GLY A 128 -5.15 -5.05 5.33
C GLY A 128 -5.90 -6.10 4.54
N ALA A 129 -5.29 -6.65 3.49
CA ALA A 129 -5.89 -7.70 2.66
C ALA A 129 -4.81 -8.50 1.93
N ALA A 130 -4.96 -9.83 1.88
CA ALA A 130 -4.04 -10.72 1.18
C ALA A 130 -4.37 -10.84 -0.32
N THR A 131 -5.60 -10.51 -0.72
CA THR A 131 -6.09 -10.60 -2.10
C THR A 131 -6.94 -9.38 -2.45
N PRO A 132 -7.11 -9.08 -3.76
CA PRO A 132 -8.05 -8.05 -4.21
C PRO A 132 -9.49 -8.30 -3.76
N SER A 133 -9.94 -9.56 -3.72
CA SER A 133 -11.28 -9.92 -3.24
C SER A 133 -11.45 -9.62 -1.76
N SER A 134 -10.46 -10.01 -0.92
CA SER A 134 -10.50 -9.68 0.52
C SER A 134 -10.53 -8.17 0.76
N PHE A 135 -9.80 -7.38 -0.05
CA PHE A 135 -9.88 -5.92 0.00
C PHE A 135 -11.28 -5.41 -0.37
N TYR A 136 -11.85 -5.91 -1.46
CA TYR A 136 -13.20 -5.56 -1.92
C TYR A 136 -14.25 -5.87 -0.85
N ASP A 137 -14.21 -7.07 -0.27
CA ASP A 137 -15.14 -7.49 0.79
C ASP A 137 -15.06 -6.58 2.01
N GLY A 138 -13.85 -6.15 2.36
CA GLY A 138 -13.65 -5.14 3.40
C GLY A 138 -14.30 -3.80 3.07
N VAL A 139 -14.12 -3.29 1.84
CA VAL A 139 -14.77 -2.05 1.40
C VAL A 139 -16.29 -2.17 1.51
N ILE A 140 -16.86 -3.27 1.04
CA ILE A 140 -18.31 -3.52 1.12
C ILE A 140 -18.79 -3.61 2.58
N ALA A 141 -18.08 -4.34 3.45
CA ALA A 141 -18.46 -4.52 4.84
C ALA A 141 -18.47 -3.20 5.64
N TYR A 142 -17.56 -2.29 5.32
CA TYR A 142 -17.46 -0.98 5.96
C TYR A 142 -18.22 0.13 5.23
N THR A 143 -18.95 -0.18 4.15
CA THR A 143 -19.81 0.81 3.47
C THR A 143 -20.97 1.19 4.39
N PRO A 144 -21.20 2.50 4.65
CA PRO A 144 -22.29 2.95 5.49
C PRO A 144 -23.65 2.58 4.91
N ASP A 145 -24.56 2.11 5.74
CA ASP A 145 -25.96 1.96 5.40
C ASP A 145 -26.60 3.35 5.16
N PRO A 146 -27.29 3.59 4.04
CA PRO A 146 -27.87 4.89 3.73
C PRO A 146 -28.87 5.41 4.77
N ALA A 147 -29.55 4.51 5.49
CA ALA A 147 -30.55 4.88 6.50
C ALA A 147 -29.92 5.34 7.81
N THR A 148 -28.75 4.77 8.18
CA THR A 148 -28.11 5.04 9.48
C THR A 148 -26.86 5.91 9.35
N GLY A 149 -26.25 5.99 8.16
CA GLY A 149 -24.96 6.63 7.91
C GLY A 149 -23.78 5.90 8.57
N LYS A 150 -23.98 4.65 9.05
CA LYS A 150 -22.95 3.85 9.72
C LYS A 150 -22.85 2.47 9.07
N PRO A 151 -21.66 1.83 9.08
CA PRO A 151 -21.54 0.45 8.66
C PRO A 151 -22.44 -0.48 9.50
N ASP A 152 -23.00 -1.49 8.85
CA ASP A 152 -23.78 -2.53 9.49
C ASP A 152 -22.87 -3.38 10.42
N PRO A 153 -23.13 -3.42 11.74
CA PRO A 153 -22.29 -4.16 12.67
C PRO A 153 -22.19 -5.65 12.38
N GLU A 154 -23.26 -6.27 11.84
CA GLU A 154 -23.27 -7.70 11.52
C GLU A 154 -22.38 -7.99 10.31
N LYS A 155 -22.44 -7.17 9.27
CA LYS A 155 -21.54 -7.27 8.11
C LYS A 155 -20.07 -7.09 8.50
N VAL A 156 -19.79 -6.11 9.37
CA VAL A 156 -18.42 -5.87 9.88
C VAL A 156 -17.94 -7.06 10.73
N ALA A 157 -18.80 -7.61 11.59
CA ALA A 157 -18.48 -8.78 12.40
C ALA A 157 -18.22 -10.02 11.52
N HIS A 158 -19.07 -10.25 10.52
CA HIS A 158 -18.89 -11.34 9.56
C HIS A 158 -17.57 -11.21 8.80
N TYR A 159 -17.26 -10.02 8.25
CA TYR A 159 -15.99 -9.75 7.57
C TYR A 159 -14.80 -10.07 8.47
N LYS A 160 -14.79 -9.58 9.70
CA LYS A 160 -13.69 -9.86 10.65
C LYS A 160 -13.53 -11.35 10.96
N ALA A 161 -14.63 -12.10 11.02
CA ALA A 161 -14.59 -13.54 11.29
C ALA A 161 -14.10 -14.36 10.11
N THR A 162 -14.34 -13.90 8.87
CA THR A 162 -14.03 -14.64 7.64
C THR A 162 -12.72 -14.17 6.95
N HIS A 163 -12.17 -13.01 7.36
CA HIS A 163 -10.96 -12.41 6.77
C HIS A 163 -9.87 -12.23 7.82
N PRO A 164 -9.21 -13.31 8.25
CA PRO A 164 -8.11 -13.22 9.23
C PRO A 164 -6.90 -12.41 8.72
N ASP A 165 -6.75 -12.27 7.42
CA ASP A 165 -5.74 -11.45 6.76
C ASP A 165 -5.87 -9.95 7.07
N ALA A 166 -7.05 -9.47 7.45
CA ALA A 166 -7.26 -8.08 7.90
C ALA A 166 -6.84 -7.82 9.37
N GLN A 167 -6.61 -8.88 10.15
CA GLN A 167 -6.42 -8.78 11.60
C GLN A 167 -5.15 -8.00 11.97
N ALA A 168 -4.01 -8.30 11.34
CA ALA A 168 -2.72 -7.70 11.68
C ALA A 168 -2.72 -6.17 11.54
N LEU A 169 -3.32 -5.64 10.46
CA LEU A 169 -3.48 -4.20 10.29
C LEU A 169 -4.42 -3.61 11.35
N GLY A 170 -5.56 -4.26 11.60
CA GLY A 170 -6.53 -3.82 12.61
C GLY A 170 -5.90 -3.70 13.99
N GLU A 171 -5.14 -4.70 14.42
CA GLU A 171 -4.40 -4.70 15.69
C GLU A 171 -3.33 -3.60 15.75
N TYR A 172 -2.59 -3.40 14.66
CA TYR A 172 -1.59 -2.34 14.59
C TYR A 172 -2.23 -0.97 14.78
N LEU A 173 -3.33 -0.68 14.07
CA LEU A 173 -4.04 0.60 14.18
C LEU A 173 -4.71 0.79 15.55
N ALA A 174 -5.19 -0.27 16.18
CA ALA A 174 -5.77 -0.20 17.52
C ALA A 174 -4.72 0.15 18.58
N LYS A 175 -3.52 -0.40 18.47
CA LYS A 175 -2.41 -0.22 19.43
C LYS A 175 -1.62 1.08 19.23
N ASN A 176 -1.76 1.74 18.08
CA ASN A 176 -0.95 2.91 17.70
C ASN A 176 -1.81 4.12 17.41
N ASN A 177 -1.68 5.14 18.22
CA ASN A 177 -2.31 6.43 17.93
C ASN A 177 -1.77 7.05 16.65
N PRO A 178 -2.56 7.92 15.98
CA PRO A 178 -2.11 8.73 14.86
C PRO A 178 -0.85 9.52 15.16
N VAL A 179 -0.03 9.73 14.12
CA VAL A 179 1.20 10.52 14.24
C VAL A 179 0.89 12.01 14.40
N VAL A 180 1.76 12.74 15.10
CA VAL A 180 1.65 14.19 15.27
C VAL A 180 1.94 14.97 13.99
N SER A 181 2.67 14.35 13.04
CA SER A 181 3.12 14.95 11.78
C SER A 181 3.45 13.87 10.77
N TYR A 182 3.33 14.18 9.48
CA TYR A 182 3.94 13.33 8.44
C TYR A 182 5.46 13.23 8.63
N ALA A 183 6.11 14.31 9.09
CA ALA A 183 7.55 14.38 9.36
C ALA A 183 8.00 13.46 10.51
N ASN A 184 7.09 13.01 11.35
CA ASN A 184 7.36 12.13 12.48
C ASN A 184 6.74 10.72 12.27
N SER A 185 6.72 10.25 11.04
CA SER A 185 6.14 8.96 10.67
C SER A 185 7.11 8.10 9.86
N ASP A 186 7.19 6.82 10.23
CA ASP A 186 7.75 5.80 9.33
C ASP A 186 6.81 5.57 8.16
N PHE A 187 7.38 5.17 6.99
CA PHE A 187 6.61 4.73 5.84
C PHE A 187 7.21 3.44 5.27
N TYR A 188 6.38 2.46 5.02
CA TYR A 188 6.76 1.10 4.64
C TYR A 188 6.28 0.76 3.23
N SER A 189 7.05 -0.04 2.49
CA SER A 189 6.66 -0.55 1.18
C SER A 189 5.41 -1.43 1.22
N VAL A 190 5.07 -2.00 2.36
CA VAL A 190 4.08 -3.05 2.67
C VAL A 190 4.25 -4.32 1.83
N HIS A 191 4.42 -4.18 0.52
CA HIS A 191 4.71 -5.28 -0.42
C HIS A 191 6.18 -5.67 -0.43
N THR A 192 6.46 -6.87 -0.89
CA THR A 192 7.81 -7.36 -1.18
C THR A 192 8.13 -7.11 -2.65
N PHE A 193 9.39 -6.72 -2.92
CA PHE A 193 9.91 -6.47 -4.25
C PHE A 193 11.14 -7.34 -4.51
N ARG A 194 11.53 -7.44 -5.77
CA ARG A 194 12.76 -8.09 -6.22
C ARG A 194 13.77 -7.04 -6.64
N PHE A 195 14.94 -7.04 -6.03
CA PHE A 195 16.10 -6.31 -6.52
C PHE A 195 16.96 -7.24 -7.35
N ILE A 196 17.37 -6.78 -8.54
CA ILE A 196 18.12 -7.57 -9.52
C ILE A 196 19.45 -6.86 -9.78
N ASN A 197 20.55 -7.49 -9.42
CA ASN A 197 21.89 -6.92 -9.58
C ASN A 197 22.48 -7.15 -10.97
N LYS A 198 23.69 -6.63 -11.23
CA LYS A 198 24.39 -6.78 -12.51
C LYS A 198 24.69 -8.23 -12.91
N ASN A 199 24.72 -9.15 -11.95
CA ASN A 199 24.94 -10.58 -12.17
C ASN A 199 23.60 -11.34 -12.34
N GLN A 200 22.48 -10.65 -12.51
CA GLN A 200 21.14 -11.20 -12.58
C GLN A 200 20.69 -11.97 -11.32
N GLN A 201 21.38 -11.75 -10.21
CA GLN A 201 20.96 -12.31 -8.92
C GLN A 201 19.80 -11.50 -8.36
N THR A 202 18.77 -12.21 -7.92
CA THR A 202 17.57 -11.63 -7.33
C THR A 202 17.65 -11.69 -5.81
N THR A 203 17.34 -10.57 -5.16
CA THR A 203 17.19 -10.45 -3.71
C THR A 203 15.78 -9.96 -3.39
N LEU A 204 15.07 -10.65 -2.50
CA LEU A 204 13.79 -10.15 -1.97
C LEU A 204 14.05 -9.00 -1.02
N VAL A 205 13.29 -7.93 -1.15
CA VAL A 205 13.44 -6.74 -0.33
C VAL A 205 12.10 -6.14 0.07
N LYS A 206 12.07 -5.56 1.26
CA LYS A 206 11.12 -4.52 1.66
C LYS A 206 11.92 -3.28 2.00
N TRP A 207 11.28 -2.10 2.00
CA TRP A 207 11.94 -0.87 2.46
C TRP A 207 11.06 -0.10 3.41
N ARG A 208 11.70 0.72 4.22
CA ARG A 208 11.03 1.72 5.04
C ARG A 208 11.80 3.03 5.04
N PHE A 209 11.08 4.12 5.15
CA PHE A 209 11.63 5.45 5.35
C PHE A 209 11.43 5.82 6.82
N VAL A 210 12.53 6.01 7.54
CA VAL A 210 12.58 6.32 8.96
C VAL A 210 12.82 7.80 9.12
N PRO A 211 11.94 8.56 9.79
CA PRO A 211 12.11 10.00 9.95
C PRO A 211 13.34 10.32 10.80
N GLU A 212 14.12 11.34 10.39
CA GLU A 212 15.31 11.78 11.14
C GLU A 212 14.95 12.27 12.55
N ASP A 213 13.81 12.94 12.70
CA ASP A 213 13.29 13.47 13.98
C ASP A 213 12.56 12.41 14.83
N GLY A 214 12.59 11.16 14.43
CA GLY A 214 11.94 10.04 15.09
C GLY A 214 10.42 10.02 14.95
N VAL A 215 9.83 8.84 15.23
CA VAL A 215 8.38 8.63 15.21
C VAL A 215 7.77 9.24 16.47
N LYS A 216 6.73 10.08 16.29
CA LYS A 216 5.96 10.69 17.39
C LYS A 216 4.48 10.53 17.13
N ARG A 217 3.73 10.12 18.14
CA ARG A 217 2.29 9.88 18.06
C ARG A 217 1.56 10.79 19.05
N LEU A 218 0.31 11.13 18.71
CA LEU A 218 -0.57 11.83 19.63
C LEU A 218 -0.83 10.96 20.86
N SER A 219 -0.81 11.56 22.02
CA SER A 219 -1.33 10.97 23.26
C SER A 219 -2.86 10.89 23.20
N ASP A 220 -3.47 10.13 24.10
CA ASP A 220 -4.93 10.02 24.17
C ASP A 220 -5.59 11.37 24.52
N GLU A 221 -4.89 12.25 25.23
CA GLU A 221 -5.36 13.60 25.54
C GLU A 221 -5.27 14.52 24.32
N GLU A 222 -4.15 14.46 23.59
CA GLU A 222 -3.99 15.23 22.36
C GLU A 222 -4.99 14.82 21.28
N LEU A 223 -5.37 13.53 21.21
CA LEU A 223 -6.41 13.07 20.28
C LEU A 223 -7.77 13.73 20.51
N LYS A 224 -8.09 14.11 21.77
CA LYS A 224 -9.37 14.74 22.11
C LYS A 224 -9.43 16.21 21.69
N THR A 225 -8.28 16.87 21.60
CA THR A 225 -8.17 18.32 21.41
C THR A 225 -7.52 18.72 20.09
N ALA A 226 -6.92 17.77 19.35
CA ALA A 226 -6.27 18.06 18.08
C ALA A 226 -7.26 18.62 17.04
N PRO A 227 -6.85 19.59 16.23
CA PRO A 227 -7.67 20.10 15.13
C PRO A 227 -8.08 18.98 14.17
N THR A 228 -9.24 19.12 13.53
CA THR A 228 -9.71 18.16 12.53
C THR A 228 -8.72 17.98 11.39
N ARG A 229 -8.06 19.07 10.98
CA ARG A 229 -7.07 19.10 9.89
C ARG A 229 -5.82 19.79 10.39
N PHE A 230 -4.69 19.09 10.51
CA PHE A 230 -3.41 19.65 10.96
C PHE A 230 -2.20 19.14 10.20
N LEU A 231 -2.27 17.92 9.64
CA LEU A 231 -1.10 17.26 9.03
C LEU A 231 -0.55 18.02 7.82
N ASP A 232 -1.43 18.50 6.95
CA ASP A 232 -1.03 19.22 5.73
C ASP A 232 -0.38 20.58 6.08
N GLN A 233 -0.97 21.32 7.04
CA GLN A 233 -0.43 22.60 7.52
C GLN A 233 0.92 22.42 8.22
N ASP A 234 1.03 21.37 9.05
CA ASP A 234 2.25 21.07 9.79
C ASP A 234 3.43 20.80 8.85
N ILE A 235 3.25 19.93 7.84
CA ILE A 235 4.36 19.63 6.91
C ILE A 235 4.73 20.83 6.04
N MET A 236 3.75 21.69 5.66
CA MET A 236 4.04 22.95 4.97
C MET A 236 4.86 23.88 5.84
N SER A 237 4.50 24.06 7.11
CA SER A 237 5.24 24.90 8.05
C SER A 237 6.65 24.38 8.32
N LYS A 238 6.79 23.05 8.50
CA LYS A 238 8.10 22.42 8.72
C LYS A 238 9.04 22.59 7.53
N THR A 239 8.56 22.38 6.31
CA THR A 239 9.39 22.56 5.11
C THR A 239 9.76 24.02 4.83
N GLN A 240 8.95 24.98 5.28
CA GLN A 240 9.31 26.40 5.26
C GLN A 240 10.41 26.75 6.27
N ALA A 241 10.40 26.11 7.45
CA ALA A 241 11.43 26.30 8.48
C ALA A 241 12.77 25.63 8.13
N GLY A 242 12.74 24.57 7.31
CA GLY A 242 13.92 23.85 6.87
C GLY A 242 13.60 22.49 6.25
N PRO A 243 14.59 21.81 5.67
CA PRO A 243 14.37 20.53 5.02
C PRO A 243 14.02 19.42 6.04
N VAL A 244 13.02 18.61 5.69
CA VAL A 244 12.60 17.43 6.47
C VAL A 244 13.20 16.18 5.81
N ARG A 245 13.72 15.24 6.62
CA ARG A 245 14.48 14.10 6.12
C ARG A 245 14.01 12.77 6.64
N TRP A 246 14.19 11.74 5.78
CA TRP A 246 14.03 10.34 6.11
C TRP A 246 15.24 9.53 5.66
N GLN A 247 15.71 8.63 6.52
CA GLN A 247 16.65 7.58 6.13
C GLN A 247 15.87 6.44 5.49
N MET A 248 16.15 6.12 4.22
CA MET A 248 15.67 4.87 3.62
C MET A 248 16.48 3.70 4.17
N MET A 249 15.77 2.72 4.74
CA MET A 249 16.30 1.43 5.15
C MET A 249 15.80 0.37 4.18
N LEU A 250 16.69 -0.48 3.70
CA LEU A 250 16.38 -1.65 2.90
C LEU A 250 16.46 -2.88 3.79
N VAL A 251 15.36 -3.61 3.89
CA VAL A 251 15.24 -4.87 4.61
C VAL A 251 15.51 -6.01 3.64
N ILE A 252 16.52 -6.81 3.90
CA ILE A 252 16.96 -7.91 3.03
C ILE A 252 16.24 -9.19 3.45
N GLY A 253 15.48 -9.75 2.51
CA GLY A 253 14.76 -11.00 2.71
C GLY A 253 15.68 -12.21 2.68
N GLU A 254 15.24 -13.28 3.31
CA GLU A 254 15.87 -14.60 3.33
C GLU A 254 14.99 -15.64 2.63
N PRO A 255 15.54 -16.81 2.23
CA PRO A 255 14.72 -17.90 1.68
C PRO A 255 13.58 -18.30 2.63
N GLY A 256 12.37 -18.36 2.10
CA GLY A 256 11.17 -18.68 2.89
C GLY A 256 10.40 -17.48 3.44
N ASP A 257 10.92 -16.24 3.28
CA ASP A 257 10.15 -15.06 3.63
C ASP A 257 8.95 -14.88 2.71
N GLU A 258 7.84 -14.40 3.30
CA GLU A 258 6.61 -14.15 2.56
C GLU A 258 6.82 -13.06 1.50
N GLN A 259 6.40 -13.33 0.27
CA GLN A 259 6.59 -12.43 -0.85
C GLN A 259 5.33 -12.10 -1.63
N THR A 260 4.22 -12.78 -1.35
CA THR A 260 2.95 -12.66 -2.09
C THR A 260 1.78 -12.22 -1.23
N ASN A 261 1.91 -12.33 0.09
CA ASN A 261 0.89 -11.92 1.05
C ASN A 261 1.38 -10.69 1.86
N PRO A 262 0.90 -9.47 1.55
CA PRO A 262 1.35 -8.25 2.19
C PRO A 262 0.82 -8.07 3.62
N THR A 263 -0.02 -8.97 4.13
CA THR A 263 -0.55 -8.93 5.50
C THR A 263 0.37 -9.62 6.52
N ILE A 264 1.42 -10.27 6.04
CA ILE A 264 2.36 -11.04 6.87
C ILE A 264 3.61 -10.20 7.16
N TYR A 265 3.96 -10.10 8.44
CA TYR A 265 5.23 -9.51 8.87
C TYR A 265 6.41 -10.40 8.48
N TRP A 266 7.46 -9.79 8.02
CA TRP A 266 8.75 -10.48 7.97
C TRP A 266 9.35 -10.60 9.40
N PRO A 267 10.19 -11.62 9.66
CA PRO A 267 10.90 -11.72 10.93
C PRO A 267 11.69 -10.44 11.25
N ALA A 268 11.61 -9.99 12.50
CA ALA A 268 12.19 -8.71 12.93
C ALA A 268 13.74 -8.68 12.90
N ASN A 269 14.38 -9.84 12.81
CA ASN A 269 15.83 -9.99 12.77
C ASN A 269 16.42 -9.96 11.34
N ARG A 270 15.64 -9.56 10.32
CA ARG A 270 16.17 -9.42 8.96
C ARG A 270 17.19 -8.31 8.89
N LYS A 271 18.26 -8.56 8.11
CA LYS A 271 19.33 -7.57 7.89
C LYS A 271 18.74 -6.29 7.31
N GLU A 272 19.03 -5.16 7.94
CA GLU A 272 18.72 -3.83 7.42
C GLU A 272 20.00 -3.10 6.98
N ILE A 273 19.93 -2.39 5.87
CA ILE A 273 21.01 -1.53 5.39
C ILE A 273 20.49 -0.13 5.07
N LYS A 274 21.33 0.89 5.32
CA LYS A 274 21.03 2.26 4.93
C LYS A 274 21.10 2.38 3.42
N ALA A 275 19.96 2.67 2.78
CA ALA A 275 19.83 2.67 1.32
C ALA A 275 19.85 4.07 0.70
N GLY A 276 19.60 5.12 1.46
CA GLY A 276 19.64 6.49 0.96
C GLY A 276 18.95 7.46 1.90
N VAL A 277 18.97 8.74 1.53
CA VAL A 277 18.31 9.82 2.29
C VAL A 277 17.35 10.56 1.37
N LEU A 278 16.10 10.65 1.79
CA LEU A 278 15.09 11.55 1.24
C LEU A 278 15.16 12.89 1.97
N THR A 279 15.26 13.98 1.23
CA THR A 279 15.22 15.34 1.75
C THR A 279 14.08 16.08 1.06
N LEU A 280 13.04 16.45 1.80
CA LEU A 280 11.94 17.27 1.30
C LEU A 280 12.18 18.73 1.69
N SER A 281 12.21 19.63 0.71
CA SER A 281 12.52 21.05 0.87
C SER A 281 11.31 21.95 0.71
N SER A 282 10.18 21.43 0.22
CA SER A 282 8.95 22.20 0.08
C SER A 282 7.71 21.32 0.19
N ALA A 283 6.63 21.92 0.67
CA ALA A 283 5.28 21.36 0.63
C ALA A 283 4.29 22.44 0.17
N SER A 284 3.24 22.03 -0.52
CA SER A 284 2.21 22.92 -1.06
C SER A 284 0.85 22.21 -1.07
N PRO A 285 -0.27 22.97 -1.09
CA PRO A 285 -1.58 22.37 -1.29
C PRO A 285 -1.60 21.43 -2.49
N GLN A 286 -2.40 20.35 -2.42
CA GLN A 286 -2.55 19.39 -3.51
C GLN A 286 -3.12 20.06 -4.77
N GLN A 287 -4.15 20.89 -4.59
CA GLN A 287 -4.81 21.59 -5.69
C GLN A 287 -3.84 22.57 -6.35
N GLY A 288 -3.59 22.42 -7.63
CA GLY A 288 -2.61 23.19 -8.38
C GLY A 288 -1.15 22.78 -8.11
N GLY A 289 -0.90 21.86 -7.19
CA GLY A 289 0.44 21.40 -6.84
C GLY A 289 1.02 20.39 -7.82
N ALA A 290 2.35 20.26 -7.85
CA ALA A 290 3.09 19.41 -8.79
C ALA A 290 2.66 17.92 -8.74
N CYS A 291 2.20 17.43 -7.58
CA CYS A 291 1.76 16.05 -7.42
C CYS A 291 0.32 15.79 -7.87
N GLU A 292 -0.46 16.82 -8.19
CA GLU A 292 -1.91 16.68 -8.42
C GLU A 292 -2.22 15.70 -9.56
N LYS A 293 -1.53 15.88 -10.69
CA LYS A 293 -1.77 15.09 -11.91
C LYS A 293 -0.97 13.78 -11.97
N ILE A 294 -0.13 13.47 -10.98
CA ILE A 294 0.64 12.25 -10.98
C ILE A 294 -0.26 11.07 -10.57
N ASN A 295 -0.22 9.99 -11.35
CA ASN A 295 -0.73 8.69 -10.96
C ASN A 295 0.42 7.90 -10.32
N PHE A 296 0.50 7.88 -8.99
CA PHE A 296 1.57 7.20 -8.26
C PHE A 296 1.37 5.67 -8.31
N ASP A 297 1.50 5.07 -9.48
CA ASP A 297 1.39 3.63 -9.67
C ASP A 297 2.64 2.91 -9.14
N PRO A 298 2.52 1.97 -8.17
CA PRO A 298 3.67 1.25 -7.61
C PRO A 298 4.41 0.38 -8.62
N LEU A 299 3.84 0.10 -9.79
CA LEU A 299 4.48 -0.69 -10.84
C LEU A 299 5.24 0.17 -11.88
N VAL A 300 5.29 1.49 -11.71
CA VAL A 300 6.24 2.33 -12.46
C VAL A 300 7.62 2.13 -11.86
N MET A 301 8.40 1.24 -12.48
CA MET A 301 9.68 0.76 -11.98
C MET A 301 10.78 0.88 -13.02
N THR A 302 12.01 1.14 -12.57
CA THR A 302 13.20 1.09 -13.40
C THR A 302 13.83 -0.29 -13.42
N GLN A 303 14.76 -0.52 -14.34
CA GLN A 303 15.57 -1.74 -14.36
C GLN A 303 16.18 -2.02 -12.98
N GLY A 304 16.32 -3.29 -12.63
CA GLY A 304 16.88 -3.73 -11.35
C GLY A 304 15.88 -3.73 -10.18
N ILE A 305 14.66 -3.27 -10.40
CA ILE A 305 13.54 -3.40 -9.45
C ILE A 305 12.38 -4.07 -10.17
N ALA A 306 11.79 -5.10 -9.57
CA ALA A 306 10.64 -5.81 -10.14
C ALA A 306 9.61 -6.16 -9.04
N PRO A 307 8.33 -6.30 -9.39
CA PRO A 307 7.31 -6.78 -8.46
C PRO A 307 7.51 -8.27 -8.16
N THR A 308 6.99 -8.72 -7.03
CA THR A 308 6.71 -10.14 -6.80
C THR A 308 5.37 -10.53 -7.44
N ASN A 309 4.96 -11.79 -7.25
CA ASN A 309 3.65 -12.25 -7.68
C ASN A 309 2.56 -11.97 -6.63
N ASP A 310 2.73 -10.95 -5.80
CA ASP A 310 1.73 -10.46 -4.86
C ASP A 310 0.48 -9.98 -5.62
N PRO A 311 -0.67 -10.65 -5.47
CA PRO A 311 -1.87 -10.34 -6.24
C PRO A 311 -2.41 -8.95 -5.94
N VAL A 312 -2.24 -8.45 -4.71
CA VAL A 312 -2.65 -7.08 -4.36
C VAL A 312 -1.76 -6.05 -5.03
N LEU A 313 -0.42 -6.26 -5.04
CA LEU A 313 0.52 -5.36 -5.71
C LEU A 313 0.23 -5.26 -7.20
N LEU A 314 0.04 -6.41 -7.87
CA LEU A 314 -0.23 -6.47 -9.31
C LEU A 314 -1.59 -5.86 -9.67
N PHE A 315 -2.60 -6.03 -8.83
CA PHE A 315 -3.93 -5.47 -9.02
C PHE A 315 -3.96 -3.94 -8.88
N ARG A 316 -3.01 -3.35 -8.14
CA ARG A 316 -3.01 -1.89 -7.91
C ARG A 316 -2.87 -1.09 -9.20
N SER A 317 -2.01 -1.52 -10.13
CA SER A 317 -1.77 -0.75 -11.37
C SER A 317 -3.05 -0.54 -12.20
N PRO A 318 -3.82 -1.58 -12.60
CA PRO A 318 -5.06 -1.38 -13.32
C PRO A 318 -6.14 -0.63 -12.52
N ALA A 319 -6.24 -0.83 -11.20
CA ALA A 319 -7.17 -0.08 -10.35
C ALA A 319 -6.80 1.42 -10.25
N TYR A 320 -5.50 1.73 -10.22
CA TYR A 320 -5.02 3.11 -10.23
C TYR A 320 -5.28 3.77 -11.59
N ALA A 321 -5.13 3.03 -12.70
CA ALA A 321 -5.42 3.52 -14.04
C ALA A 321 -6.90 3.88 -14.20
N ASP A 322 -7.84 3.03 -13.73
CA ASP A 322 -9.26 3.29 -13.76
C ASP A 322 -9.62 4.54 -12.92
N SER A 323 -9.21 4.57 -11.65
CA SER A 323 -9.44 5.72 -10.76
C SER A 323 -8.82 7.02 -11.31
N TYR A 324 -7.66 6.93 -11.99
CA TYR A 324 -7.01 8.08 -12.60
C TYR A 324 -7.78 8.59 -13.81
N ALA A 325 -8.25 7.69 -14.68
CA ALA A 325 -9.05 8.06 -15.84
C ALA A 325 -10.35 8.79 -15.44
N LYS A 326 -11.09 8.24 -14.47
CA LYS A 326 -12.29 8.89 -13.90
C LYS A 326 -11.98 10.28 -13.34
N ARG A 327 -10.86 10.42 -12.59
CA ARG A 327 -10.44 11.72 -12.06
C ARG A 327 -10.13 12.74 -13.15
N MET A 328 -9.41 12.34 -14.21
CA MET A 328 -8.98 13.25 -15.27
C MET A 328 -10.12 13.67 -16.19
N THR A 329 -11.21 12.89 -16.25
CA THR A 329 -12.44 13.21 -16.99
C THR A 329 -13.46 13.96 -16.15
N GLY A 330 -13.17 14.25 -14.87
CA GLY A 330 -14.08 15.00 -13.99
C GLY A 330 -15.27 14.18 -13.48
N GLN A 331 -15.21 12.86 -13.62
CA GLN A 331 -16.22 11.94 -13.11
C GLN A 331 -16.08 11.75 -11.59
#